data_bae2a69004fd606e099ac655a406681d
#
_entry.id   bae2a69004fd606e099ac655a406681d
#
_cell.length_a   1.000
_cell.length_b   1.000
_cell.length_c   1.000
_cell.angle_alpha   90.00
_cell.angle_beta   90.00
_cell.angle_gamma   90.00
#
_symmetry.space_group_name_H-M   'P 1'
#
loop_
_entity.id
_entity.type
_entity.pdbx_description
1 polymer ?
#
loop_
_entity_poly.entity_id
_entity_poly.type
_entity_poly.pdbx_seq_one_letter_code
_entity_poly.pdbx_strand_id
1 'polypeptide(L)'
;LAVVAAGGDGTGVDVVNRHPDVPIAVLPLGTENLLARFLCLPQDGEGLGELIAKGCTRKIDVGRADGQLFTLVASAGFDAFVAHELDRVRSGHITHLSYVQPIWAALRRYKHPALNVYLDDNPDPIRGVEVMVSNLPAYGMGLKVGQTAREDDGRFVVTVLQRGSAFQMIRYSIKLWRGTHAQAEDVQVVRARRVRIVPVEPDQGPVPFQVDGDPAGEVPVELECLPGALRVFVPGE
;
A
#
# COMPACT_ATOMS: atom_id res chain seq x y z
N LEU A 1 -16.67 -19.26 12.79
CA LEU A 1 -17.19 -17.94 12.44
C LEU A 1 -16.24 -17.33 11.42
N ALA A 2 -16.75 -16.74 10.36
CA ALA A 2 -16.00 -15.99 9.33
C ALA A 2 -16.73 -14.68 9.03
N VAL A 3 -15.98 -13.67 8.57
CA VAL A 3 -16.55 -12.42 8.03
C VAL A 3 -16.31 -12.37 6.54
N VAL A 4 -17.33 -12.02 5.77
CA VAL A 4 -17.23 -11.85 4.32
C VAL A 4 -17.12 -10.37 4.00
N ALA A 5 -15.98 -9.98 3.42
CA ALA A 5 -15.77 -8.65 2.86
C ALA A 5 -16.24 -8.65 1.39
N ALA A 6 -17.47 -8.24 1.13
CA ALA A 6 -18.02 -8.14 -0.22
C ALA A 6 -17.83 -6.71 -0.75
N GLY A 7 -16.81 -6.49 -1.56
CA GLY A 7 -16.46 -5.16 -2.08
C GLY A 7 -15.10 -5.10 -2.74
N GLY A 8 -14.55 -3.89 -2.88
CA GLY A 8 -13.19 -3.66 -3.34
C GLY A 8 -12.16 -3.71 -2.20
N ASP A 9 -10.91 -3.32 -2.51
CA ASP A 9 -9.79 -3.36 -1.55
C ASP A 9 -10.09 -2.51 -0.30
N GLY A 10 -10.67 -1.31 -0.43
CA GLY A 10 -11.06 -0.49 0.72
C GLY A 10 -12.07 -1.17 1.65
N THR A 11 -13.05 -1.92 1.12
CA THR A 11 -13.97 -2.72 1.95
C THR A 11 -13.22 -3.83 2.68
N GLY A 12 -12.25 -4.46 2.02
CA GLY A 12 -11.39 -5.48 2.64
C GLY A 12 -10.63 -4.93 3.84
N VAL A 13 -9.99 -3.78 3.67
CA VAL A 13 -9.23 -3.08 4.74
C VAL A 13 -10.15 -2.65 5.89
N ASP A 14 -11.33 -2.12 5.60
CA ASP A 14 -12.31 -1.72 6.63
C ASP A 14 -12.75 -2.93 7.49
N VAL A 15 -13.00 -4.09 6.84
CA VAL A 15 -13.32 -5.34 7.55
C VAL A 15 -12.13 -5.84 8.38
N VAL A 16 -10.91 -5.77 7.88
CA VAL A 16 -9.69 -6.13 8.63
C VAL A 16 -9.55 -5.28 9.89
N ASN A 17 -9.76 -3.97 9.79
CA ASN A 17 -9.66 -3.06 10.93
C ASN A 17 -10.77 -3.29 11.98
N ARG A 18 -11.97 -3.69 11.56
CA ARG A 18 -13.09 -3.94 12.49
C ARG A 18 -13.07 -5.34 13.11
N HIS A 19 -12.50 -6.32 12.42
CA HIS A 19 -12.54 -7.72 12.80
C HIS A 19 -11.18 -8.43 12.66
N PRO A 20 -10.10 -7.90 13.29
CA PRO A 20 -8.75 -8.42 13.08
C PRO A 20 -8.54 -9.87 13.51
N ASP A 21 -9.34 -10.34 14.48
CA ASP A 21 -9.20 -11.69 15.07
C ASP A 21 -10.03 -12.76 14.37
N VAL A 22 -10.84 -12.39 13.36
CA VAL A 22 -11.77 -13.32 12.70
C VAL A 22 -11.24 -13.64 11.29
N PRO A 23 -11.30 -14.93 10.85
CA PRO A 23 -10.95 -15.27 9.48
C PRO A 23 -11.82 -14.52 8.46
N ILE A 24 -11.18 -13.91 7.46
CA ILE A 24 -11.85 -13.08 6.45
C ILE A 24 -11.89 -13.80 5.12
N ALA A 25 -13.07 -13.83 4.50
CA ALA A 25 -13.28 -14.22 3.12
C ALA A 25 -13.57 -12.96 2.28
N VAL A 26 -12.91 -12.81 1.14
CA VAL A 26 -13.07 -11.61 0.28
C VAL A 26 -13.84 -11.97 -0.98
N LEU A 27 -14.97 -11.32 -1.22
CA LEU A 27 -15.70 -11.35 -2.49
C LEU A 27 -15.34 -10.09 -3.29
N PRO A 28 -14.56 -10.23 -4.38
CA PRO A 28 -14.00 -9.09 -5.11
C PRO A 28 -15.04 -8.43 -6.01
N LEU A 29 -15.63 -7.32 -5.57
CA LEU A 29 -16.63 -6.54 -6.31
C LEU A 29 -16.12 -5.14 -6.72
N GLY A 30 -14.85 -4.83 -6.45
CA GLY A 30 -14.23 -3.56 -6.78
C GLY A 30 -13.55 -3.55 -8.15
N THR A 31 -12.80 -2.48 -8.43
CA THR A 31 -12.10 -2.28 -9.72
C THR A 31 -10.79 -3.07 -9.79
N GLU A 32 -9.94 -2.96 -8.79
CA GLU A 32 -8.61 -3.60 -8.79
C GLU A 32 -8.59 -4.95 -8.06
N ASN A 33 -9.23 -5.03 -6.88
CA ASN A 33 -9.32 -6.23 -6.05
C ASN A 33 -7.95 -6.90 -5.84
N LEU A 34 -6.95 -6.11 -5.47
CA LEU A 34 -5.54 -6.50 -5.43
C LEU A 34 -5.29 -7.65 -4.46
N LEU A 35 -5.87 -7.57 -3.25
CA LEU A 35 -5.75 -8.65 -2.26
C LEU A 35 -6.37 -9.96 -2.76
N ALA A 36 -7.59 -9.90 -3.32
CA ALA A 36 -8.26 -11.09 -3.83
C ALA A 36 -7.53 -11.71 -5.02
N ARG A 37 -6.99 -10.90 -5.92
CA ARG A 37 -6.16 -11.36 -7.06
C ARG A 37 -4.85 -11.99 -6.59
N PHE A 38 -4.19 -11.39 -5.61
CA PHE A 38 -2.97 -11.95 -5.03
C PHE A 38 -3.22 -13.32 -4.39
N LEU A 39 -4.33 -13.48 -3.68
CA LEU A 39 -4.73 -14.73 -3.03
C LEU A 39 -5.42 -15.73 -3.98
N CYS A 40 -5.58 -15.40 -5.27
CA CYS A 40 -6.27 -16.22 -6.28
C CYS A 40 -7.71 -16.61 -5.87
N LEU A 41 -8.45 -15.66 -5.27
CA LEU A 41 -9.80 -15.92 -4.76
C LEU A 41 -10.85 -16.01 -5.89
N PRO A 42 -11.94 -16.79 -5.69
CA PRO A 42 -13.08 -16.81 -6.57
C PRO A 42 -13.70 -15.41 -6.75
N GLN A 43 -14.26 -15.14 -7.94
CA GLN A 43 -14.86 -13.85 -8.25
C GLN A 43 -16.38 -13.83 -8.12
N ASP A 44 -16.98 -14.94 -7.71
CA ASP A 44 -18.41 -15.08 -7.54
C ASP A 44 -18.78 -15.70 -6.17
N GLY A 45 -20.06 -15.57 -5.81
CA GLY A 45 -20.54 -15.99 -4.50
C GLY A 45 -20.58 -17.51 -4.31
N GLU A 46 -20.76 -18.28 -5.38
CA GLU A 46 -20.80 -19.74 -5.33
C GLU A 46 -19.41 -20.31 -4.99
N GLY A 47 -18.39 -19.87 -5.76
CA GLY A 47 -17.00 -20.25 -5.52
C GLY A 47 -16.51 -19.80 -4.16
N LEU A 48 -16.92 -18.61 -3.68
CA LEU A 48 -16.59 -18.18 -2.32
C LEU A 48 -17.26 -19.03 -1.26
N GLY A 49 -18.53 -19.43 -1.46
CA GLY A 49 -19.25 -20.36 -0.57
C GLY A 49 -18.54 -21.70 -0.47
N GLU A 50 -18.09 -22.27 -1.59
CA GLU A 50 -17.30 -23.50 -1.60
C GLU A 50 -15.96 -23.35 -0.87
N LEU A 51 -15.27 -22.19 -1.10
CA LEU A 51 -14.01 -21.87 -0.43
C LEU A 51 -14.17 -21.89 1.10
N ILE A 52 -15.21 -21.21 1.60
CA ILE A 52 -15.52 -21.16 3.03
C ILE A 52 -15.89 -22.55 3.56
N ALA A 53 -16.67 -23.32 2.80
CA ALA A 53 -17.08 -24.68 3.20
C ALA A 53 -15.87 -25.64 3.31
N LYS A 54 -14.86 -25.49 2.45
CA LYS A 54 -13.59 -26.24 2.52
C LYS A 54 -12.77 -25.87 3.76
N GLY A 55 -12.92 -24.67 4.29
CA GLY A 55 -12.29 -24.22 5.53
C GLY A 55 -10.78 -23.99 5.45
N CYS A 56 -10.18 -23.97 4.25
CA CYS A 56 -8.75 -23.72 4.09
C CYS A 56 -8.44 -22.25 4.39
N THR A 57 -7.57 -21.99 5.35
CA THR A 57 -7.16 -20.64 5.71
C THR A 57 -5.64 -20.52 5.76
N ARG A 58 -5.13 -19.32 5.44
CA ARG A 58 -3.72 -18.96 5.56
C ARG A 58 -3.59 -17.74 6.47
N LYS A 59 -2.51 -17.70 7.26
CA LYS A 59 -2.11 -16.51 7.98
C LYS A 59 -1.21 -15.68 7.10
N ILE A 60 -1.50 -14.38 6.98
CA ILE A 60 -0.68 -13.42 6.27
C ILE A 60 -0.30 -12.25 7.18
N ASP A 61 0.78 -11.60 6.84
CA ASP A 61 1.27 -10.42 7.52
C ASP A 61 0.36 -9.22 7.22
N VAL A 62 0.29 -8.29 8.17
CA VAL A 62 -0.47 -7.04 8.05
C VAL A 62 0.40 -5.88 8.49
N GLY A 63 0.36 -4.79 7.77
CA GLY A 63 0.97 -3.55 8.22
C GLY A 63 0.06 -2.81 9.19
N ARG A 64 0.68 -2.12 10.15
CA ARG A 64 0.02 -1.16 11.05
C ARG A 64 0.71 0.18 10.92
N ALA A 65 -0.05 1.23 10.66
CA ALA A 65 0.39 2.62 10.61
C ALA A 65 -0.40 3.43 11.62
N ASP A 66 0.23 3.94 12.67
CA ASP A 66 -0.40 4.70 13.76
C ASP A 66 -1.72 4.11 14.29
N GLY A 67 -1.78 2.77 14.37
CA GLY A 67 -2.95 2.02 14.84
C GLY A 67 -3.90 1.54 13.76
N GLN A 68 -3.85 2.07 12.53
CA GLN A 68 -4.63 1.62 11.39
C GLN A 68 -3.93 0.44 10.70
N LEU A 69 -4.66 -0.65 10.46
CA LEU A 69 -4.14 -1.81 9.73
C LEU A 69 -4.26 -1.58 8.22
N PHE A 70 -3.27 -2.09 7.47
CA PHE A 70 -3.27 -2.11 6.02
C PHE A 70 -2.75 -3.44 5.47
N THR A 71 -3.21 -3.84 4.31
CA THR A 71 -2.89 -5.15 3.73
C THR A 71 -1.91 -5.07 2.57
N LEU A 72 -1.89 -3.99 1.82
CA LEU A 72 -1.14 -3.86 0.57
C LEU A 72 0.07 -2.94 0.71
N VAL A 73 -0.17 -1.63 0.73
CA VAL A 73 0.89 -0.61 0.67
C VAL A 73 0.50 0.63 1.45
N ALA A 74 1.45 1.17 2.21
CA ALA A 74 1.38 2.53 2.74
C ALA A 74 2.44 3.40 2.06
N SER A 75 2.16 4.69 1.84
CA SER A 75 3.12 5.60 1.23
C SER A 75 3.06 7.02 1.78
N ALA A 76 4.19 7.72 1.69
CA ALA A 76 4.29 9.14 2.03
C ALA A 76 4.99 9.89 0.90
N GLY A 77 4.36 10.98 0.42
CA GLY A 77 4.93 11.80 -0.63
C GLY A 77 3.98 12.06 -1.81
N PHE A 78 4.50 11.97 -3.02
CA PHE A 78 3.77 12.25 -4.26
C PHE A 78 2.56 11.32 -4.46
N ASP A 79 2.74 10.03 -4.22
CA ASP A 79 1.69 9.03 -4.35
C ASP A 79 0.53 9.29 -3.38
N ALA A 80 0.85 9.56 -2.12
CA ALA A 80 -0.14 9.95 -1.12
C ALA A 80 -0.84 11.27 -1.50
N PHE A 81 -0.13 12.23 -2.08
CA PHE A 81 -0.74 13.46 -2.58
C PHE A 81 -1.76 13.16 -3.70
N VAL A 82 -1.43 12.24 -4.61
CA VAL A 82 -2.37 11.79 -5.66
C VAL A 82 -3.60 11.15 -5.04
N ALA A 83 -3.45 10.31 -4.01
CA ALA A 83 -4.56 9.67 -3.30
C ALA A 83 -5.46 10.73 -2.62
N HIS A 84 -4.88 11.73 -1.96
CA HIS A 84 -5.64 12.84 -1.36
C HIS A 84 -6.39 13.70 -2.40
N GLU A 85 -5.76 13.99 -3.55
CA GLU A 85 -6.44 14.73 -4.64
C GLU A 85 -7.54 13.88 -5.28
N LEU A 86 -7.35 12.55 -5.40
CA LEU A 86 -8.38 11.65 -5.90
C LEU A 86 -9.60 11.63 -4.97
N ASP A 87 -9.38 11.51 -3.66
CA ASP A 87 -10.46 11.48 -2.67
C ASP A 87 -11.30 12.77 -2.71
N ARG A 88 -10.66 13.93 -2.91
CA ARG A 88 -11.37 15.23 -3.03
C ARG A 88 -12.31 15.32 -4.22
N VAL A 89 -11.99 14.63 -5.33
CA VAL A 89 -12.80 14.67 -6.56
C VAL A 89 -13.64 13.41 -6.73
N ARG A 90 -13.58 12.48 -5.79
CA ARG A 90 -14.23 11.18 -5.84
C ARG A 90 -15.76 11.34 -5.83
N SER A 91 -16.41 10.91 -6.91
CA SER A 91 -17.85 10.79 -7.03
C SER A 91 -18.19 9.41 -7.62
N GLY A 92 -18.40 8.39 -6.75
CA GLY A 92 -18.80 7.05 -7.19
C GLY A 92 -17.62 6.10 -7.44
N HIS A 93 -17.74 5.23 -8.45
CA HIS A 93 -16.73 4.22 -8.76
C HIS A 93 -15.43 4.82 -9.32
N ILE A 94 -14.29 4.39 -8.76
CA ILE A 94 -12.98 4.77 -9.24
C ILE A 94 -12.62 3.91 -10.47
N THR A 95 -12.23 4.56 -11.55
CA THR A 95 -11.67 3.93 -12.76
C THR A 95 -10.25 4.43 -12.97
N HIS A 96 -9.48 3.78 -13.84
CA HIS A 96 -8.12 4.26 -14.17
C HIS A 96 -8.10 5.70 -14.70
N LEU A 97 -9.16 6.15 -15.39
CA LEU A 97 -9.31 7.53 -15.87
C LEU A 97 -9.49 8.54 -14.72
N SER A 98 -10.03 8.11 -13.58
CA SER A 98 -10.19 8.96 -12.40
C SER A 98 -8.85 9.47 -11.83
N TYR A 99 -7.74 8.78 -12.11
CA TYR A 99 -6.41 9.16 -11.66
C TYR A 99 -5.74 10.24 -12.54
N VAL A 100 -6.21 10.47 -13.77
CA VAL A 100 -5.54 11.39 -14.71
C VAL A 100 -5.47 12.82 -14.15
N GLN A 101 -6.59 13.35 -13.66
CA GLN A 101 -6.64 14.70 -13.11
C GLN A 101 -5.82 14.84 -11.81
N PRO A 102 -5.94 13.94 -10.80
CA PRO A 102 -5.10 13.95 -9.59
C PRO A 102 -3.60 13.87 -9.88
N ILE A 103 -3.17 12.95 -10.76
CA ILE A 103 -1.76 12.84 -11.16
C ILE A 103 -1.27 14.13 -11.81
N TRP A 104 -2.05 14.72 -12.71
CA TRP A 104 -1.69 15.98 -13.36
C TRP A 104 -1.62 17.16 -12.39
N ALA A 105 -2.54 17.21 -11.41
CA ALA A 105 -2.50 18.20 -10.33
C ALA A 105 -1.24 18.01 -9.46
N ALA A 106 -0.93 16.77 -9.10
CA ALA A 106 0.25 16.43 -8.31
C ALA A 106 1.56 16.81 -9.02
N LEU A 107 1.71 16.44 -10.29
CA LEU A 107 2.90 16.81 -11.09
C LEU A 107 3.15 18.32 -11.17
N ARG A 108 2.11 19.15 -11.05
CA ARG A 108 2.21 20.61 -11.11
C ARG A 108 2.37 21.29 -9.77
N ARG A 109 1.78 20.74 -8.70
CA ARG A 109 1.62 21.43 -7.42
C ARG A 109 2.48 20.84 -6.29
N TYR A 110 2.81 19.54 -6.37
CA TYR A 110 3.55 18.90 -5.31
C TYR A 110 5.01 19.33 -5.27
N LYS A 111 5.47 19.76 -4.09
CA LYS A 111 6.81 20.38 -3.91
C LYS A 111 7.91 19.37 -3.61
N HIS A 112 7.59 18.08 -3.49
CA HIS A 112 8.55 17.01 -3.18
C HIS A 112 9.38 17.27 -1.91
N PRO A 113 8.75 17.54 -0.76
CA PRO A 113 9.46 17.78 0.49
C PRO A 113 10.32 16.58 0.87
N ALA A 114 11.46 16.84 1.51
CA ALA A 114 12.41 15.80 1.88
C ALA A 114 11.96 15.04 3.13
N LEU A 115 12.18 13.74 3.13
CA LEU A 115 11.83 12.80 4.18
C LEU A 115 13.07 12.06 4.69
N ASN A 116 13.12 11.81 6.00
CA ASN A 116 14.02 10.87 6.63
C ASN A 116 13.24 9.58 6.96
N VAL A 117 13.78 8.44 6.51
CA VAL A 117 13.19 7.12 6.66
C VAL A 117 14.10 6.28 7.55
N TYR A 118 13.66 6.02 8.77
CA TYR A 118 14.37 5.17 9.72
C TYR A 118 13.81 3.74 9.63
N LEU A 119 14.71 2.76 9.60
CA LEU A 119 14.38 1.35 9.42
C LEU A 119 14.87 0.53 10.62
N ASP A 120 13.96 -0.20 11.23
CA ASP A 120 14.21 -1.03 12.42
C ASP A 120 14.91 -0.20 13.52
N ASP A 121 16.05 -0.65 14.01
CA ASP A 121 16.84 0.03 15.06
C ASP A 121 18.03 0.83 14.48
N ASN A 122 18.09 1.03 13.15
CA ASN A 122 19.15 1.80 12.53
C ASN A 122 18.96 3.31 12.80
N PRO A 123 19.92 3.99 13.43
CA PRO A 123 19.84 5.42 13.70
C PRO A 123 20.03 6.29 12.43
N ASP A 124 20.66 5.73 11.38
CA ASP A 124 20.96 6.46 10.16
C ASP A 124 19.78 6.38 9.18
N PRO A 125 19.13 7.50 8.85
CA PRO A 125 17.99 7.49 7.96
C PRO A 125 18.40 7.40 6.49
N ILE A 126 17.53 6.75 5.71
CA ILE A 126 17.55 6.92 4.25
C ILE A 126 16.82 8.21 3.91
N ARG A 127 17.45 9.09 3.13
CA ARG A 127 16.83 10.34 2.68
C ARG A 127 16.12 10.14 1.35
N GLY A 128 14.87 10.63 1.27
CA GLY A 128 14.05 10.53 0.05
C GLY A 128 13.01 11.63 -0.04
N VAL A 129 12.18 11.58 -1.06
CA VAL A 129 11.04 12.49 -1.31
C VAL A 129 9.74 11.73 -1.51
N GLU A 130 9.86 10.41 -1.65
CA GLU A 130 8.76 9.47 -1.79
C GLU A 130 9.16 8.17 -1.09
N VAL A 131 8.28 7.62 -0.30
CA VAL A 131 8.47 6.37 0.43
C VAL A 131 7.25 5.49 0.23
N MET A 132 7.47 4.29 -0.28
CA MET A 132 6.42 3.26 -0.44
C MET A 132 6.79 2.05 0.41
N VAL A 133 5.90 1.66 1.31
CA VAL A 133 6.07 0.53 2.25
C VAL A 133 5.10 -0.57 1.85
N SER A 134 5.61 -1.58 1.14
CA SER A 134 4.80 -2.68 0.60
C SER A 134 4.79 -3.87 1.54
N ASN A 135 3.61 -4.26 1.96
CA ASN A 135 3.36 -5.51 2.68
C ASN A 135 3.15 -6.68 1.70
N LEU A 136 2.47 -6.42 0.58
CA LEU A 136 2.26 -7.39 -0.50
C LEU A 136 2.79 -6.86 -1.84
N PRO A 137 3.10 -7.75 -2.82
CA PRO A 137 3.65 -7.34 -4.13
C PRO A 137 2.58 -6.76 -5.07
N ALA A 138 1.41 -6.41 -4.56
CA ALA A 138 0.27 -5.89 -5.31
C ALA A 138 0.14 -4.39 -5.14
N TYR A 139 0.03 -3.66 -6.24
CA TYR A 139 -0.18 -2.21 -6.27
C TYR A 139 -1.11 -1.81 -7.42
N GLY A 140 -1.87 -0.75 -7.23
CA GLY A 140 -2.80 -0.25 -8.24
C GLY A 140 -2.11 0.15 -9.55
N MET A 141 -2.90 0.23 -10.63
CA MET A 141 -2.45 0.59 -11.98
C MET A 141 -1.34 -0.31 -12.55
N GLY A 142 -1.15 -1.52 -12.02
CA GLY A 142 -0.13 -2.46 -12.47
C GLY A 142 1.31 -2.06 -12.15
N LEU A 143 1.52 -1.13 -11.22
CA LEU A 143 2.85 -0.74 -10.76
C LEU A 143 3.47 -1.87 -9.92
N LYS A 144 4.75 -2.08 -10.11
CA LYS A 144 5.51 -3.18 -9.50
C LYS A 144 6.38 -2.68 -8.35
N VAL A 145 5.77 -2.06 -7.34
CA VAL A 145 6.49 -1.40 -6.24
C VAL A 145 7.20 -2.41 -5.35
N GLY A 146 6.45 -3.33 -4.77
CA GLY A 146 6.92 -4.31 -3.80
C GLY A 146 7.16 -5.71 -4.37
N GLN A 147 7.78 -5.86 -5.56
CA GLN A 147 7.88 -7.15 -6.27
C GLN A 147 8.45 -8.31 -5.45
N THR A 148 9.28 -8.01 -4.47
CA THR A 148 9.92 -9.01 -3.60
C THR A 148 9.25 -9.13 -2.23
N ALA A 149 8.12 -8.46 -2.01
CA ALA A 149 7.34 -8.60 -0.79
C ALA A 149 6.73 -10.01 -0.70
N ARG A 150 6.69 -10.52 0.53
CA ARG A 150 6.11 -11.83 0.85
C ARG A 150 5.10 -11.66 1.96
N GLU A 151 4.05 -12.42 1.86
CA GLU A 151 2.93 -12.34 2.79
C GLU A 151 3.18 -12.96 4.18
N ASP A 152 4.36 -13.57 4.39
CA ASP A 152 4.63 -14.44 5.54
C ASP A 152 6.04 -14.32 6.13
N ASP A 153 6.81 -13.28 5.77
CA ASP A 153 8.21 -13.15 6.22
C ASP A 153 8.42 -12.10 7.34
N GLY A 154 7.35 -11.47 7.79
CA GLY A 154 7.34 -10.49 8.87
C GLY A 154 8.05 -9.19 8.52
N ARG A 155 8.17 -8.84 7.25
CA ARG A 155 8.90 -7.67 6.78
C ARG A 155 8.22 -6.98 5.60
N PHE A 156 8.27 -5.68 5.61
CA PHE A 156 7.94 -4.85 4.46
C PHE A 156 9.08 -4.81 3.44
N VAL A 157 8.71 -4.53 2.19
CA VAL A 157 9.63 -3.99 1.19
C VAL A 157 9.45 -2.48 1.16
N VAL A 158 10.50 -1.75 1.54
CA VAL A 158 10.51 -0.28 1.59
C VAL A 158 11.25 0.25 0.38
N THR A 159 10.54 0.98 -0.47
CA THR A 159 11.09 1.65 -1.66
C THR A 159 11.17 3.15 -1.40
N VAL A 160 12.37 3.70 -1.45
CA VAL A 160 12.64 5.13 -1.23
C VAL A 160 13.15 5.75 -2.52
N LEU A 161 12.41 6.76 -3.05
CA LEU A 161 12.81 7.55 -4.20
C LEU A 161 13.47 8.83 -3.71
N GLN A 162 14.72 9.08 -4.15
CA GLN A 162 15.57 10.11 -3.55
C GLN A 162 15.51 11.47 -4.25
N ARG A 163 15.04 11.54 -5.49
CA ARG A 163 15.00 12.78 -6.26
C ARG A 163 13.59 13.25 -6.55
N GLY A 164 13.30 14.53 -6.29
CA GLY A 164 11.99 15.15 -6.44
C GLY A 164 11.93 16.11 -7.63
N SER A 165 11.09 15.82 -8.60
CA SER A 165 10.58 16.73 -9.62
C SER A 165 9.50 16.03 -10.44
N ALA A 166 8.67 16.77 -11.16
CA ALA A 166 7.67 16.17 -12.06
C ALA A 166 8.30 15.19 -13.07
N PHE A 167 9.46 15.55 -13.64
CA PHE A 167 10.19 14.68 -14.56
C PHE A 167 10.67 13.39 -13.87
N GLN A 168 11.19 13.50 -12.64
CA GLN A 168 11.62 12.31 -11.88
C GLN A 168 10.46 11.41 -11.53
N MET A 169 9.29 11.96 -11.14
CA MET A 169 8.10 11.15 -10.85
C MET A 169 7.64 10.37 -12.09
N ILE A 170 7.62 10.99 -13.27
CA ILE A 170 7.30 10.29 -14.53
C ILE A 170 8.34 9.19 -14.80
N ARG A 171 9.63 9.48 -14.66
CA ARG A 171 10.70 8.49 -14.84
C ARG A 171 10.56 7.31 -13.88
N TYR A 172 10.29 7.57 -12.60
CA TYR A 172 10.06 6.53 -11.61
C TYR A 172 8.80 5.70 -11.91
N SER A 173 7.71 6.34 -12.30
CA SER A 173 6.48 5.64 -12.68
C SER A 173 6.71 4.65 -13.83
N ILE A 174 7.49 5.04 -14.86
CA ILE A 174 7.86 4.16 -15.97
C ILE A 174 8.74 2.99 -15.46
N LYS A 175 9.70 3.25 -14.58
CA LYS A 175 10.56 2.22 -14.00
C LYS A 175 9.79 1.26 -13.08
N LEU A 176 8.86 1.78 -12.28
CA LEU A 176 7.96 0.99 -11.42
C LEU A 176 7.04 0.10 -12.28
N TRP A 177 6.47 0.64 -13.35
CA TRP A 177 5.65 -0.14 -14.28
C TRP A 177 6.44 -1.28 -14.94
N ARG A 178 7.69 -1.00 -15.34
CA ARG A 178 8.60 -2.01 -15.91
C ARG A 178 9.19 -2.96 -14.86
N GLY A 179 9.14 -2.63 -13.58
CA GLY A 179 9.79 -3.39 -12.50
C GLY A 179 11.31 -3.26 -12.48
N THR A 180 11.84 -2.15 -13.01
CA THR A 180 13.29 -1.88 -13.09
C THR A 180 13.75 -0.76 -12.16
N HIS A 181 12.87 -0.29 -11.26
CA HIS A 181 13.15 0.82 -10.35
C HIS A 181 14.31 0.52 -9.39
N ALA A 182 14.41 -0.70 -8.88
CA ALA A 182 15.49 -1.11 -7.98
C ALA A 182 16.91 -1.03 -8.60
N GLN A 183 17.02 -0.90 -9.93
CA GLN A 183 18.29 -0.74 -10.63
C GLN A 183 18.72 0.73 -10.78
N ALA A 184 17.89 1.67 -10.33
CA ALA A 184 18.21 3.09 -10.42
C ALA A 184 19.07 3.51 -9.21
N GLU A 185 20.15 4.26 -9.43
CA GLU A 185 21.08 4.73 -8.40
C GLU A 185 20.43 5.62 -7.34
N ASP A 186 19.33 6.28 -7.69
CA ASP A 186 18.56 7.17 -6.85
C ASP A 186 17.27 6.52 -6.31
N VAL A 187 17.25 5.19 -6.26
CA VAL A 187 16.19 4.39 -5.64
C VAL A 187 16.81 3.39 -4.69
N GLN A 188 16.35 3.37 -3.45
CA GLN A 188 16.72 2.34 -2.50
C GLN A 188 15.55 1.41 -2.23
N VAL A 189 15.80 0.11 -2.29
CA VAL A 189 14.82 -0.93 -1.96
C VAL A 189 15.41 -1.78 -0.86
N VAL A 190 14.80 -1.74 0.31
CA VAL A 190 15.28 -2.43 1.53
C VAL A 190 14.15 -3.16 2.22
N ARG A 191 14.48 -4.11 3.08
CA ARG A 191 13.50 -4.83 3.91
C ARG A 191 13.59 -4.36 5.35
N ALA A 192 12.44 -4.08 5.97
CA ALA A 192 12.37 -3.70 7.37
C ALA A 192 11.07 -4.21 8.01
N ARG A 193 11.10 -4.41 9.32
CA ARG A 193 9.91 -4.73 10.10
C ARG A 193 9.24 -3.46 10.61
N ARG A 194 10.04 -2.47 11.01
CA ARG A 194 9.56 -1.17 11.51
C ARG A 194 10.09 -0.05 10.62
N VAL A 195 9.24 0.90 10.30
CA VAL A 195 9.56 2.06 9.47
C VAL A 195 9.03 3.30 10.15
N ARG A 196 9.89 4.29 10.37
CA ARG A 196 9.47 5.61 10.85
C ARG A 196 9.82 6.65 9.79
N ILE A 197 8.82 7.38 9.33
CA ILE A 197 8.95 8.41 8.30
C ILE A 197 8.71 9.76 8.96
N VAL A 198 9.68 10.67 8.83
CA VAL A 198 9.59 12.03 9.39
C VAL A 198 10.01 13.07 8.37
N PRO A 199 9.48 14.30 8.43
CA PRO A 199 9.98 15.39 7.58
C PRO A 199 11.43 15.72 7.96
N VAL A 200 12.24 16.13 6.96
CA VAL A 200 13.62 16.58 7.23
C VAL A 200 13.61 17.92 7.92
N GLU A 201 12.76 18.84 7.48
CA GLU A 201 12.60 20.18 8.06
C GLU A 201 11.19 20.32 8.62
N PRO A 202 11.02 20.69 9.89
CA PRO A 202 9.71 20.83 10.51
C PRO A 202 8.78 21.81 9.76
N ASP A 203 9.35 22.85 9.17
CA ASP A 203 8.62 23.94 8.52
C ASP A 203 8.42 23.74 7.01
N GLN A 204 8.78 22.57 6.45
CA GLN A 204 8.62 22.31 5.01
C GLN A 204 7.17 22.15 4.54
N GLY A 205 6.24 22.19 5.47
CA GLY A 205 4.81 21.98 5.24
C GLY A 205 4.39 20.51 5.32
N PRO A 206 3.09 20.24 5.27
CA PRO A 206 2.54 18.90 5.43
C PRO A 206 2.96 17.97 4.30
N VAL A 207 3.34 16.74 4.66
CA VAL A 207 3.62 15.68 3.69
C VAL A 207 2.53 14.63 3.83
N PRO A 208 1.68 14.44 2.82
CA PRO A 208 0.57 13.53 2.90
C PRO A 208 1.02 12.07 3.03
N PHE A 209 0.20 11.31 3.73
CA PHE A 209 0.35 9.88 3.96
C PHE A 209 -0.95 9.14 3.56
N GLN A 210 -0.81 7.93 3.02
CA GLN A 210 -1.92 7.08 2.61
C GLN A 210 -1.68 5.62 3.02
N VAL A 211 -2.76 4.85 3.19
CA VAL A 211 -2.75 3.40 3.34
C VAL A 211 -3.75 2.77 2.36
N ASP A 212 -3.32 1.75 1.64
CA ASP A 212 -4.11 0.97 0.66
C ASP A 212 -4.92 1.84 -0.34
N GLY A 213 -4.40 3.04 -0.67
CA GLY A 213 -4.99 3.98 -1.60
C GLY A 213 -5.91 5.03 -0.98
N ASP A 214 -6.20 4.97 0.32
CA ASP A 214 -7.02 5.95 1.03
C ASP A 214 -6.15 6.92 1.84
N PRO A 215 -6.51 8.23 1.90
CA PRO A 215 -5.83 9.21 2.74
C PRO A 215 -5.79 8.77 4.21
N ALA A 216 -4.62 8.84 4.83
CA ALA A 216 -4.41 8.42 6.23
C ALA A 216 -3.68 9.49 7.06
N GLY A 217 -3.77 10.77 6.66
CA GLY A 217 -3.15 11.88 7.35
C GLY A 217 -1.83 12.32 6.75
N GLU A 218 -0.87 12.66 7.60
CA GLU A 218 0.41 13.27 7.23
C GLU A 218 1.54 12.68 8.08
N VAL A 219 2.79 12.76 7.59
CA VAL A 219 3.95 12.41 8.42
C VAL A 219 4.16 13.46 9.53
N PRO A 220 4.74 13.10 10.71
CA PRO A 220 5.42 11.83 11.00
C PRO A 220 4.48 10.65 11.21
N VAL A 221 4.93 9.45 10.80
CA VAL A 221 4.19 8.20 10.94
C VAL A 221 5.13 7.05 11.30
N GLU A 222 4.64 6.11 12.11
CA GLU A 222 5.32 4.87 12.45
C GLU A 222 4.55 3.66 11.90
N LEU A 223 5.28 2.78 11.22
CA LEU A 223 4.73 1.57 10.63
C LEU A 223 5.42 0.34 11.22
N GLU A 224 4.63 -0.70 11.46
CA GLU A 224 5.11 -2.00 11.94
C GLU A 224 4.45 -3.12 11.14
N CYS A 225 5.25 -4.10 10.71
CA CYS A 225 4.76 -5.36 10.18
C CYS A 225 4.37 -6.30 11.33
N LEU A 226 3.13 -6.78 11.31
CA LEU A 226 2.56 -7.72 12.28
C LEU A 226 2.52 -9.11 11.64
N PRO A 227 3.47 -10.01 11.98
CA PRO A 227 3.56 -11.31 11.33
C PRO A 227 2.34 -12.19 11.60
N GLY A 228 1.76 -12.74 10.52
CA GLY A 228 0.65 -13.68 10.58
C GLY A 228 -0.61 -13.15 11.29
N ALA A 229 -0.77 -11.84 11.34
CA ALA A 229 -1.85 -11.19 12.10
C ALA A 229 -3.23 -11.33 11.45
N LEU A 230 -3.31 -11.58 10.14
CA LEU A 230 -4.58 -11.77 9.45
C LEU A 230 -4.74 -13.20 8.98
N ARG A 231 -5.90 -13.79 9.28
CA ARG A 231 -6.31 -15.08 8.75
C ARG A 231 -7.26 -14.88 7.58
N VAL A 232 -6.91 -15.39 6.41
CA VAL A 232 -7.74 -15.30 5.20
C VAL A 232 -8.08 -16.65 4.64
N PHE A 233 -9.29 -16.82 4.09
CA PHE A 233 -9.64 -18.00 3.32
C PHE A 233 -8.89 -17.99 2.00
N VAL A 234 -8.33 -19.14 1.63
CA VAL A 234 -7.56 -19.32 0.38
C VAL A 234 -7.96 -20.65 -0.29
N PRO A 235 -7.82 -20.76 -1.62
CA PRO A 235 -7.93 -22.03 -2.30
C PRO A 235 -6.97 -23.05 -1.65
N GLY A 236 -7.45 -24.27 -1.40
CA GLY A 236 -6.60 -25.37 -0.97
C GLY A 236 -5.58 -25.71 -2.06
N GLU A 237 -4.39 -26.15 -1.64
CA GLU A 237 -3.37 -26.69 -2.57
C GLU A 237 -3.87 -27.93 -3.29
#